data_725ac2b57b93b8095c4b3770115b8b19
#
_entry.id   725ac2b57b93b8095c4b3770115b8b19
#
_cell.length_a   1.000
_cell.length_b   1.000
_cell.length_c   1.000
_cell.angle_alpha   90.00
_cell.angle_beta   90.00
_cell.angle_gamma   90.00
#
_symmetry.space_group_name_H-M   'P 1'
#
loop_
_entity.id
_entity.type
_entity.pdbx_description
1 polymer ?
#
loop_
_entity_poly.entity_id
_entity_poly.type
_entity_poly.pdbx_seq_one_letter_code
_entity_poly.pdbx_strand_id
1 'polypeptide(L)'
;MKKILLLSLLAAPLAMADISLGTPQQPEAGQTASMDAAKYVAMAQEVIASLNELTATLTGVHDKATADAAAVKVNEQATRMMALQAKAESLPLPTPEVEMQVRSSINVQEVQKTVHEFMGAIIKLGMSNAYGSEELLNALGPIMNAIPGQAE
;
A
#
# COMPACT_ATOMS: atom_id res chain seq x y z
N MET A 1 9.77 -11.09 12.98
CA MET A 1 10.07 -9.70 12.64
C MET A 1 10.32 -9.55 11.13
N LYS A 2 9.34 -9.90 10.26
CA LYS A 2 9.46 -9.80 8.79
C LYS A 2 8.26 -9.08 8.14
N LYS A 3 7.42 -8.39 8.93
CA LYS A 3 6.09 -7.90 8.49
C LYS A 3 6.07 -6.51 7.82
N ILE A 4 7.22 -5.89 7.54
CA ILE A 4 7.27 -4.44 7.20
C ILE A 4 7.69 -4.17 5.75
N LEU A 5 7.98 -5.20 4.94
CA LEU A 5 8.72 -5.01 3.69
C LEU A 5 7.94 -4.35 2.54
N LEU A 6 6.64 -4.58 2.43
CA LEU A 6 5.89 -4.06 1.28
C LEU A 6 5.50 -2.59 1.45
N LEU A 7 5.16 -2.18 2.68
CA LEU A 7 4.86 -0.78 2.97
C LEU A 7 6.12 0.08 3.06
N SER A 8 7.27 -0.50 3.44
CA SER A 8 8.55 0.20 3.44
C SER A 8 9.01 0.58 2.03
N LEU A 9 8.66 -0.21 1.02
CA LEU A 9 8.94 0.10 -0.38
C LEU A 9 8.12 1.31 -0.88
N LEU A 10 6.91 1.50 -0.35
CA LEU A 10 6.05 2.64 -0.66
C LEU A 10 6.36 3.89 0.20
N ALA A 11 6.88 3.71 1.41
CA ALA A 11 7.10 4.80 2.38
C ALA A 11 8.49 5.42 2.36
N ALA A 12 9.42 4.95 1.53
CA ALA A 12 10.84 5.34 1.53
C ALA A 12 11.28 6.52 0.61
N PRO A 13 10.46 7.51 0.23
CA PRO A 13 10.96 8.66 -0.51
C PRO A 13 11.46 9.82 0.34
N LEU A 14 11.53 9.71 1.69
CA LEU A 14 11.86 10.85 2.56
C LEU A 14 13.29 10.87 3.11
N ALA A 15 14.15 9.90 2.76
CA ALA A 15 15.57 9.93 3.10
C ALA A 15 16.41 10.25 1.86
N MET A 16 16.49 11.50 1.49
CA MET A 16 17.55 12.02 0.63
C MET A 16 18.84 12.08 1.45
N ALA A 17 19.68 11.10 1.30
CA ALA A 17 21.07 11.16 1.74
C ALA A 17 21.96 10.58 0.65
N ASP A 18 22.80 11.44 0.11
CA ASP A 18 24.04 11.21 -0.64
C ASP A 18 24.31 9.79 -1.16
N ILE A 19 24.15 9.59 -2.46
CA ILE A 19 24.73 8.46 -3.16
C ILE A 19 25.88 8.96 -4.01
N SER A 20 27.10 8.71 -3.49
CA SER A 20 28.34 8.82 -4.21
C SER A 20 28.34 7.91 -5.44
N LEU A 21 28.61 8.48 -6.61
CA LEU A 21 28.74 7.80 -7.89
C LEU A 21 29.95 6.87 -7.90
N GLY A 22 29.68 5.55 -7.81
CA GLY A 22 30.64 4.49 -8.14
C GLY A 22 30.34 3.93 -9.53
N THR A 23 31.38 3.83 -10.37
CA THR A 23 31.39 3.36 -11.76
C THR A 23 30.68 2.03 -12.01
N PRO A 24 29.99 1.85 -13.16
CA PRO A 24 29.24 0.63 -13.45
C PRO A 24 30.18 -0.49 -13.92
N GLN A 25 30.16 -1.60 -13.21
CA GLN A 25 30.67 -2.87 -13.70
C GLN A 25 29.46 -3.75 -14.02
N GLN A 26 29.29 -4.05 -15.30
CA GLN A 26 28.18 -4.77 -15.89
C GLN A 26 28.40 -6.28 -15.75
N PRO A 27 27.47 -7.05 -15.17
CA PRO A 27 27.31 -8.46 -15.43
C PRO A 27 25.99 -8.77 -16.13
N GLU A 28 25.99 -9.79 -16.97
CA GLU A 28 24.89 -10.29 -17.81
C GLU A 28 23.69 -10.87 -17.01
N ALA A 29 23.19 -10.17 -16.00
CA ALA A 29 22.01 -10.55 -15.21
C ALA A 29 20.71 -9.83 -15.64
N GLY A 30 20.71 -9.14 -16.77
CA GLY A 30 19.66 -8.17 -17.14
C GLY A 30 18.27 -8.77 -17.40
N GLN A 31 18.13 -10.07 -17.72
CA GLN A 31 16.83 -10.65 -18.06
C GLN A 31 16.06 -11.20 -16.84
N THR A 32 16.73 -11.81 -15.90
CA THR A 32 16.12 -12.31 -14.66
C THR A 32 15.71 -11.19 -13.72
N ALA A 33 16.53 -10.13 -13.58
CA ALA A 33 16.21 -8.95 -12.80
C ALA A 33 14.97 -8.21 -13.33
N SER A 34 14.81 -8.12 -14.66
CA SER A 34 13.63 -7.50 -15.29
C SER A 34 12.33 -8.25 -15.02
N MET A 35 12.35 -9.60 -15.03
CA MET A 35 11.17 -10.42 -14.73
C MET A 35 10.77 -10.33 -13.25
N ASP A 36 11.74 -10.24 -12.35
CA ASP A 36 11.46 -10.09 -10.93
C ASP A 36 10.94 -8.68 -10.61
N ALA A 37 11.50 -7.63 -11.19
CA ALA A 37 10.98 -6.28 -11.05
C ALA A 37 9.51 -6.16 -11.50
N ALA A 38 9.12 -6.81 -12.60
CA ALA A 38 7.74 -6.81 -13.08
C ALA A 38 6.74 -7.37 -12.05
N LYS A 39 7.13 -8.40 -11.29
CA LYS A 39 6.28 -8.96 -10.22
C LYS A 39 6.05 -7.98 -9.08
N TYR A 40 7.10 -7.27 -8.66
CA TYR A 40 7.00 -6.25 -7.61
C TYR A 40 6.21 -5.02 -8.07
N VAL A 41 6.40 -4.59 -9.32
CA VAL A 41 5.61 -3.49 -9.92
C VAL A 41 4.13 -3.87 -9.98
N ALA A 42 3.80 -5.08 -10.45
CA ALA A 42 2.42 -5.54 -10.51
C ALA A 42 1.77 -5.56 -9.12
N MET A 43 2.47 -6.07 -8.09
CA MET A 43 1.96 -6.05 -6.73
C MET A 43 1.76 -4.63 -6.18
N ALA A 44 2.71 -3.73 -6.43
CA ALA A 44 2.57 -2.35 -6.01
C ALA A 44 1.36 -1.67 -6.67
N GLN A 45 1.13 -1.93 -7.96
CA GLN A 45 -0.06 -1.44 -8.67
C GLN A 45 -1.35 -2.03 -8.10
N GLU A 46 -1.37 -3.32 -7.74
CA GLU A 46 -2.53 -3.94 -7.09
C GLU A 46 -2.82 -3.31 -5.72
N VAL A 47 -1.79 -2.96 -4.93
CA VAL A 47 -1.95 -2.25 -3.65
C VAL A 47 -2.52 -0.85 -3.87
N ILE A 48 -1.99 -0.10 -4.84
CA ILE A 48 -2.47 1.24 -5.18
C ILE A 48 -3.94 1.19 -5.64
N ALA A 49 -4.29 0.22 -6.50
CA ALA A 49 -5.66 0.02 -6.94
C ALA A 49 -6.61 -0.31 -5.77
N SER A 50 -6.18 -1.17 -4.85
CA SER A 50 -6.96 -1.51 -3.65
C SER A 50 -7.16 -0.29 -2.74
N LEU A 51 -6.14 0.56 -2.57
CA LEU A 51 -6.26 1.80 -1.80
C LEU A 51 -7.21 2.80 -2.47
N ASN A 52 -7.18 2.92 -3.80
CA ASN A 52 -8.09 3.76 -4.55
C ASN A 52 -9.54 3.28 -4.41
N GLU A 53 -9.80 1.96 -4.50
CA GLU A 53 -11.12 1.37 -4.30
C GLU A 53 -11.63 1.59 -2.87
N LEU A 54 -10.76 1.42 -1.86
CA LEU A 54 -11.08 1.73 -0.47
C LEU A 54 -11.42 3.20 -0.29
N THR A 55 -10.61 4.11 -0.83
CA THR A 55 -10.84 5.55 -0.75
C THR A 55 -12.18 5.92 -1.36
N ALA A 56 -12.50 5.40 -2.55
CA ALA A 56 -13.78 5.63 -3.20
C ALA A 56 -14.96 5.10 -2.36
N THR A 57 -14.82 3.90 -1.79
CA THR A 57 -15.83 3.29 -0.91
C THR A 57 -16.07 4.15 0.32
N LEU A 58 -14.99 4.58 1.02
CA LEU A 58 -15.08 5.37 2.24
C LEU A 58 -15.59 6.79 1.99
N THR A 59 -15.23 7.39 0.85
CA THR A 59 -15.70 8.73 0.47
C THR A 59 -17.20 8.74 0.19
N GLY A 60 -17.76 7.64 -0.27
CA GLY A 60 -19.20 7.46 -0.51
C GLY A 60 -20.05 7.28 0.76
N VAL A 61 -19.41 7.15 1.94
CA VAL A 61 -20.12 7.01 3.21
C VAL A 61 -20.62 8.36 3.71
N HIS A 62 -21.91 8.47 3.95
CA HIS A 62 -22.58 9.70 4.41
C HIS A 62 -23.69 9.45 5.45
N ASP A 63 -24.05 8.19 5.69
CA ASP A 63 -25.02 7.76 6.70
C ASP A 63 -24.72 6.32 7.16
N LYS A 64 -25.49 5.83 8.15
CA LYS A 64 -25.31 4.48 8.69
C LYS A 64 -25.52 3.39 7.64
N ALA A 65 -26.50 3.51 6.77
CA ALA A 65 -26.81 2.49 5.78
C ALA A 65 -25.67 2.35 4.73
N THR A 66 -25.12 3.47 4.28
CA THR A 66 -23.93 3.48 3.40
C THR A 66 -22.68 3.02 4.12
N ALA A 67 -22.56 3.27 5.44
CA ALA A 67 -21.46 2.78 6.25
C ALA A 67 -21.50 1.25 6.40
N ASP A 68 -22.66 0.69 6.71
CA ASP A 68 -22.84 -0.77 6.81
C ASP A 68 -22.58 -1.46 5.47
N ALA A 69 -23.02 -0.88 4.36
CA ALA A 69 -22.72 -1.38 3.01
C ALA A 69 -21.21 -1.28 2.67
N ALA A 70 -20.55 -0.21 3.11
CA ALA A 70 -19.11 -0.02 2.93
C ALA A 70 -18.30 -1.04 3.72
N ALA A 71 -18.75 -1.46 4.92
CA ALA A 71 -18.08 -2.45 5.75
C ALA A 71 -17.83 -3.78 5.00
N VAL A 72 -18.81 -4.23 4.22
CA VAL A 72 -18.68 -5.44 3.39
C VAL A 72 -17.53 -5.31 2.40
N LYS A 73 -17.49 -4.19 1.65
CA LYS A 73 -16.44 -3.92 0.65
C LYS A 73 -15.07 -3.75 1.31
N VAL A 74 -15.02 -3.09 2.46
CA VAL A 74 -13.78 -2.91 3.23
C VAL A 74 -13.22 -4.25 3.67
N ASN A 75 -14.07 -5.18 4.15
CA ASN A 75 -13.64 -6.53 4.51
C ASN A 75 -13.12 -7.33 3.32
N GLU A 76 -13.77 -7.22 2.16
CA GLU A 76 -13.28 -7.85 0.93
C GLU A 76 -11.90 -7.32 0.52
N GLN A 77 -11.71 -6.01 0.57
CA GLN A 77 -10.43 -5.38 0.26
C GLN A 77 -9.35 -5.71 1.30
N ALA A 78 -9.70 -5.76 2.59
CA ALA A 78 -8.79 -6.20 3.64
C ALA A 78 -8.29 -7.63 3.41
N THR A 79 -9.17 -8.53 3.01
CA THR A 79 -8.83 -9.92 2.66
C THR A 79 -7.89 -9.96 1.46
N ARG A 80 -8.17 -9.15 0.42
CA ARG A 80 -7.32 -9.04 -0.77
C ARG A 80 -5.93 -8.50 -0.41
N MET A 81 -5.85 -7.46 0.44
CA MET A 81 -4.57 -6.90 0.89
C MET A 81 -3.76 -7.90 1.71
N MET A 82 -4.39 -8.70 2.58
CA MET A 82 -3.71 -9.77 3.31
C MET A 82 -3.16 -10.85 2.36
N ALA A 83 -3.90 -11.21 1.31
CA ALA A 83 -3.42 -12.15 0.31
C ALA A 83 -2.24 -11.59 -0.49
N LEU A 84 -2.25 -10.30 -0.83
CA LEU A 84 -1.13 -9.62 -1.48
C LEU A 84 0.11 -9.57 -0.57
N GLN A 85 -0.08 -9.32 0.74
CA GLN A 85 1.00 -9.36 1.71
C GLN A 85 1.62 -10.77 1.80
N ALA A 86 0.80 -11.82 1.90
CA ALA A 86 1.29 -13.19 1.92
C ALA A 86 2.05 -13.56 0.63
N LYS A 87 1.56 -13.09 -0.52
CA LYS A 87 2.24 -13.27 -1.81
C LYS A 87 3.59 -12.54 -1.83
N ALA A 88 3.66 -11.33 -1.28
CA ALA A 88 4.90 -10.57 -1.15
C ALA A 88 5.92 -11.24 -0.23
N GLU A 89 5.46 -11.82 0.89
CA GLU A 89 6.31 -12.56 1.82
C GLU A 89 6.90 -13.84 1.19
N SER A 90 6.24 -14.40 0.18
CA SER A 90 6.72 -15.56 -0.58
C SER A 90 7.78 -15.23 -1.63
N LEU A 91 7.91 -13.95 -2.00
CA LEU A 91 8.93 -13.52 -2.94
C LEU A 91 10.30 -13.38 -2.26
N PRO A 92 11.40 -13.61 -2.99
CA PRO A 92 12.73 -13.31 -2.49
C PRO A 92 12.87 -11.81 -2.20
N LEU A 93 13.84 -11.44 -1.37
CA LEU A 93 14.15 -10.02 -1.16
C LEU A 93 14.60 -9.40 -2.47
N PRO A 94 14.07 -8.22 -2.86
CA PRO A 94 14.49 -7.56 -4.09
C PRO A 94 15.98 -7.16 -3.99
N THR A 95 16.70 -7.31 -5.09
CA THR A 95 18.05 -6.78 -5.21
C THR A 95 17.99 -5.24 -5.37
N PRO A 96 19.09 -4.51 -5.10
CA PRO A 96 19.13 -3.05 -5.28
C PRO A 96 18.72 -2.61 -6.70
N GLU A 97 19.06 -3.41 -7.73
CA GLU A 97 18.69 -3.14 -9.13
C GLU A 97 17.18 -3.28 -9.32
N VAL A 98 16.57 -4.34 -8.76
CA VAL A 98 15.11 -4.55 -8.78
C VAL A 98 14.39 -3.44 -8.05
N GLU A 99 14.87 -3.02 -6.87
CA GLU A 99 14.30 -1.88 -6.14
C GLU A 99 14.33 -0.60 -6.96
N MET A 100 15.44 -0.32 -7.64
CA MET A 100 15.58 0.88 -8.47
C MET A 100 14.61 0.83 -9.67
N GLN A 101 14.46 -0.32 -10.32
CA GLN A 101 13.50 -0.51 -11.40
C GLN A 101 12.05 -0.35 -10.92
N VAL A 102 11.70 -0.91 -9.77
CA VAL A 102 10.36 -0.77 -9.17
C VAL A 102 10.08 0.69 -8.87
N ARG A 103 11.02 1.40 -8.21
CA ARG A 103 10.87 2.84 -7.92
C ARG A 103 10.70 3.70 -9.17
N SER A 104 11.43 3.40 -10.24
CA SER A 104 11.32 4.14 -11.52
C SER A 104 10.01 3.84 -12.27
N SER A 105 9.41 2.69 -12.02
CA SER A 105 8.18 2.23 -12.67
C SER A 105 6.90 2.65 -11.94
N ILE A 106 7.02 3.08 -10.67
CA ILE A 106 5.89 3.53 -9.86
C ILE A 106 5.86 5.06 -9.84
N ASN A 107 4.71 5.63 -10.12
CA ASN A 107 4.50 7.07 -9.98
C ASN A 107 4.38 7.45 -8.50
N VAL A 108 5.48 7.91 -7.89
CA VAL A 108 5.54 8.28 -6.47
C VAL A 108 4.51 9.35 -6.11
N GLN A 109 4.23 10.30 -7.01
CA GLN A 109 3.23 11.34 -6.79
C GLN A 109 1.82 10.77 -6.71
N GLU A 110 1.51 9.79 -7.55
CA GLU A 110 0.23 9.09 -7.54
C GLU A 110 0.05 8.29 -6.24
N VAL A 111 1.09 7.58 -5.79
CA VAL A 111 1.09 6.88 -4.51
C VAL A 111 0.84 7.84 -3.35
N GLN A 112 1.57 8.95 -3.29
CA GLN A 112 1.40 9.96 -2.24
C GLN A 112 0.00 10.54 -2.23
N LYS A 113 -0.55 10.86 -3.41
CA LYS A 113 -1.93 11.35 -3.56
C LYS A 113 -2.92 10.32 -3.03
N THR A 114 -2.82 9.07 -3.48
CA THR A 114 -3.71 7.97 -3.05
C THR A 114 -3.68 7.77 -1.54
N VAL A 115 -2.48 7.74 -0.94
CA VAL A 115 -2.34 7.59 0.51
C VAL A 115 -2.94 8.79 1.24
N HIS A 116 -2.71 10.00 0.76
CA HIS A 116 -3.27 11.22 1.36
C HIS A 116 -4.81 11.24 1.31
N GLU A 117 -5.38 10.90 0.17
CA GLU A 117 -6.84 10.82 -0.01
C GLU A 117 -7.45 9.73 0.88
N PHE A 118 -6.80 8.56 0.99
CA PHE A 118 -7.22 7.49 1.87
C PHE A 118 -7.20 7.90 3.34
N MET A 119 -6.10 8.51 3.80
CA MET A 119 -5.99 9.04 5.16
C MET A 119 -7.05 10.11 5.45
N GLY A 120 -7.31 11.00 4.50
CA GLY A 120 -8.37 11.99 4.61
C GLY A 120 -9.76 11.38 4.77
N ALA A 121 -10.05 10.31 4.02
CA ALA A 121 -11.31 9.57 4.15
C ALA A 121 -11.45 8.90 5.52
N ILE A 122 -10.39 8.28 6.03
CA ILE A 122 -10.38 7.66 7.37
C ILE A 122 -10.59 8.70 8.46
N ILE A 123 -9.89 9.83 8.41
CA ILE A 123 -10.04 10.91 9.40
C ILE A 123 -11.49 11.42 9.41
N LYS A 124 -12.07 11.66 8.24
CA LYS A 124 -13.48 12.10 8.12
C LYS A 124 -14.45 11.09 8.74
N LEU A 125 -14.22 9.79 8.51
CA LEU A 125 -15.03 8.73 9.11
C LEU A 125 -14.84 8.65 10.63
N GLY A 126 -13.60 8.80 11.12
CA GLY A 126 -13.30 8.85 12.54
C GLY A 126 -14.03 10.02 13.23
N MET A 127 -14.03 11.21 12.63
CA MET A 127 -14.72 12.39 13.14
C MET A 127 -16.24 12.22 13.19
N SER A 128 -16.82 11.46 12.26
CA SER A 128 -18.26 11.13 12.22
C SER A 128 -18.62 9.84 12.98
N ASN A 129 -17.66 9.24 13.70
CA ASN A 129 -17.81 7.94 14.36
C ASN A 129 -18.39 6.87 13.41
N ALA A 130 -17.89 6.85 12.17
CA ALA A 130 -18.35 6.00 11.07
C ALA A 130 -19.90 6.02 10.91
N TYR A 131 -20.52 7.15 11.19
CA TYR A 131 -21.98 7.34 11.21
C TYR A 131 -22.73 6.33 12.08
N GLY A 132 -22.07 5.83 13.16
CA GLY A 132 -22.62 4.85 14.09
C GLY A 132 -22.60 3.40 13.57
N SER A 133 -21.81 3.08 12.55
CA SER A 133 -21.61 1.72 12.07
C SER A 133 -20.43 1.06 12.80
N GLU A 134 -20.75 0.17 13.73
CA GLU A 134 -19.74 -0.67 14.40
C GLU A 134 -19.08 -1.64 13.40
N GLU A 135 -19.83 -2.09 12.40
CA GLU A 135 -19.36 -3.01 11.38
C GLU A 135 -18.24 -2.37 10.54
N LEU A 136 -18.40 -1.09 10.17
CA LEU A 136 -17.36 -0.37 9.44
C LEU A 136 -16.12 -0.10 10.29
N LEU A 137 -16.30 0.26 11.56
CA LEU A 137 -15.17 0.45 12.49
C LEU A 137 -14.37 -0.84 12.67
N ASN A 138 -15.06 -1.97 12.83
CA ASN A 138 -14.43 -3.28 12.95
C ASN A 138 -13.70 -3.69 11.64
N ALA A 139 -14.29 -3.40 10.49
CA ALA A 139 -13.69 -3.69 9.18
C ALA A 139 -12.43 -2.87 8.91
N LEU A 140 -12.36 -1.63 9.39
CA LEU A 140 -11.20 -0.75 9.25
C LEU A 140 -10.04 -1.13 10.19
N GLY A 141 -10.31 -1.80 11.32
CA GLY A 141 -9.30 -2.15 12.31
C GLY A 141 -8.06 -2.84 11.74
N PRO A 142 -8.19 -3.94 10.97
CA PRO A 142 -7.05 -4.61 10.35
C PRO A 142 -6.25 -3.73 9.40
N ILE A 143 -6.91 -2.84 8.66
CA ILE A 143 -6.27 -1.92 7.71
C ILE A 143 -5.49 -0.85 8.45
N MET A 144 -6.07 -0.27 9.51
CA MET A 144 -5.41 0.75 10.33
C MET A 144 -4.17 0.17 11.05
N ASN A 145 -4.25 -1.07 11.54
CA ASN A 145 -3.12 -1.74 12.16
C ASN A 145 -2.01 -2.14 11.17
N ALA A 146 -2.33 -2.23 9.87
CA ALA A 146 -1.35 -2.50 8.82
C ALA A 146 -0.57 -1.25 8.38
N ILE A 147 -1.02 -0.03 8.75
CA ILE A 147 -0.34 1.23 8.42
C ILE A 147 0.79 1.45 9.44
N PRO A 148 2.08 1.47 9.02
CA PRO A 148 3.19 1.71 9.94
C PRO A 148 3.15 3.15 10.44
N GLY A 149 3.23 3.32 11.74
CA GLY A 149 3.33 4.63 12.39
C GLY A 149 2.20 4.99 13.36
N GLN A 150 1.24 4.11 13.62
CA GLN A 150 0.17 4.31 14.61
C GLN A 150 0.26 3.38 15.83
N ALA A 151 1.42 2.73 16.05
CA ALA A 151 1.66 1.94 17.26
C ALA A 151 2.47 2.77 18.24
N GLU A 152 1.79 3.61 19.04
CA GLU A 152 2.20 4.06 20.36
C GLU A 152 0.99 4.09 21.29
#